data_bd79b2b01006c44b42ad978f06370419
#
_entry.id   bd79b2b01006c44b42ad978f06370419
#
_cell.length_a   1.000
_cell.length_b   1.000
_cell.length_c   1.000
_cell.angle_alpha   90.00
_cell.angle_beta   90.00
_cell.angle_gamma   90.00
#
_symmetry.space_group_name_H-M   'P 1'
#
loop_
_entity.id
_entity.type
_entity.pdbx_description
1 polymer ?
#
loop_
_entity_poly.entity_id
_entity_poly.type
_entity_poly.pdbx_seq_one_letter_code
_entity_poly.pdbx_strand_id
1 'polypeptide(L)'
;NNVAATHTVKNGTLTVNLGDIAAGKTVTVTFKAKINGDMYNQTIYNTAVAKGTNGYVTAADGKKTNIYEDKDDGVYVKKGDTAPYVTKTADKETANVGDKITYTVKVGNGDGAVYEIENAKMADTIPAELDFVDGSVQVDGKSYPYSYDNTSRKLSVQIGNLKPNAARTVTFAVTVNKSAYGKTVHNTAVLSGDNIKDTEGKDKGVEIGDGKAKPQIDKSANKSSARVGDKIAYTLTVKNDDTATVPVENGVITDVLPAGLTFEYGSVTLNGKNTNDYTYDENTRLLTVNVGTIEPDAKQIIGFTATVNESAYNTIIQNLATLTSDN
;
A
#
# COMPACT_ATOMS: atom_id res chain seq x y z
N ASN A 1 -7.31 38.20 48.31
CA ASN A 1 -8.09 38.81 47.25
C ASN A 1 -7.32 38.61 45.95
N ASN A 2 -7.84 37.80 45.01
CA ASN A 2 -7.25 37.56 43.70
C ASN A 2 -7.33 38.83 42.83
N VAL A 3 -6.45 39.77 43.03
CA VAL A 3 -6.31 40.98 42.23
C VAL A 3 -5.03 40.84 41.41
N ALA A 4 -5.09 41.17 40.13
CA ALA A 4 -3.90 41.16 39.27
C ALA A 4 -2.88 42.19 39.84
N ALA A 5 -1.69 41.69 40.21
CA ALA A 5 -0.65 42.54 40.76
C ALA A 5 0.18 43.20 39.66
N THR A 6 0.58 44.47 39.87
CA THR A 6 1.55 45.10 38.97
C THR A 6 2.88 44.39 39.10
N HIS A 7 3.39 43.89 37.96
CA HIS A 7 4.62 43.11 37.93
C HIS A 7 5.49 43.44 36.71
N THR A 8 6.72 43.06 36.76
CA THR A 8 7.65 43.08 35.63
C THR A 8 8.36 41.73 35.52
N VAL A 9 8.66 41.33 34.30
CA VAL A 9 9.47 40.14 34.01
C VAL A 9 10.68 40.59 33.20
N LYS A 10 11.87 40.36 33.72
CA LYS A 10 13.12 40.68 33.02
C LYS A 10 14.16 39.59 33.29
N ASN A 11 14.75 39.07 32.23
CA ASN A 11 15.78 38.02 32.29
C ASN A 11 15.36 36.83 33.19
N GLY A 12 14.11 36.34 33.03
CA GLY A 12 13.59 35.22 33.83
C GLY A 12 13.22 35.55 35.26
N THR A 13 13.40 36.80 35.71
CA THR A 13 13.02 37.22 37.07
C THR A 13 11.67 37.93 37.04
N LEU A 14 10.71 37.40 37.79
CA LEU A 14 9.42 38.04 38.08
C LEU A 14 9.59 38.94 39.32
N THR A 15 9.28 40.23 39.19
CA THR A 15 9.28 41.18 40.28
C THR A 15 7.88 41.71 40.52
N VAL A 16 7.40 41.61 41.75
CA VAL A 16 6.08 42.08 42.16
C VAL A 16 6.26 43.06 43.34
N ASN A 17 5.67 44.24 43.22
CA ASN A 17 5.63 45.20 44.35
C ASN A 17 4.43 44.88 45.26
N LEU A 18 4.71 44.52 46.50
CA LEU A 18 3.69 44.08 47.45
C LEU A 18 3.16 45.22 48.30
N GLY A 19 3.80 46.43 48.24
CA GLY A 19 3.51 47.54 49.17
C GLY A 19 3.83 47.17 50.57
N ASP A 20 3.23 47.92 51.54
CA ASP A 20 3.39 47.69 52.96
C ASP A 20 2.58 46.50 53.45
N ILE A 21 3.21 45.61 54.19
CA ILE A 21 2.56 44.47 54.85
C ILE A 21 2.47 44.72 56.30
N ALA A 22 1.25 44.94 56.80
CA ALA A 22 1.02 45.19 58.20
C ALA A 22 1.38 44.00 59.09
N ALA A 23 1.76 44.28 60.39
CA ALA A 23 2.08 43.18 61.28
C ALA A 23 0.96 42.15 61.42
N GLY A 24 1.33 40.85 61.34
CA GLY A 24 0.41 39.74 61.41
C GLY A 24 -0.40 39.52 60.12
N LYS A 25 -0.10 40.22 59.01
CA LYS A 25 -0.76 40.05 57.71
C LYS A 25 0.14 39.28 56.75
N THR A 26 -0.50 38.54 55.81
CA THR A 26 0.15 37.81 54.81
C THR A 26 -0.36 38.25 53.41
N VAL A 27 0.56 38.35 52.47
CA VAL A 27 0.25 38.55 51.04
C VAL A 27 0.73 37.32 50.30
N THR A 28 -0.16 36.73 49.51
CA THR A 28 0.14 35.58 48.65
C THR A 28 0.23 36.02 47.20
N VAL A 29 1.33 35.68 46.55
CA VAL A 29 1.53 35.89 45.12
C VAL A 29 1.45 34.53 44.40
N THR A 30 0.62 34.45 43.38
CA THR A 30 0.52 33.25 42.51
C THR A 30 0.83 33.63 41.08
N PHE A 31 1.57 32.79 40.37
CA PHE A 31 1.86 32.96 38.96
C PHE A 31 1.93 31.59 38.24
N LYS A 32 1.88 31.60 36.92
CA LYS A 32 2.05 30.42 36.09
C LYS A 32 3.31 30.56 35.25
N ALA A 33 4.10 29.51 35.18
CA ALA A 33 5.25 29.40 34.30
C ALA A 33 5.06 28.23 33.35
N LYS A 34 5.52 28.38 32.10
CA LYS A 34 5.53 27.32 31.12
C LYS A 34 6.90 26.62 31.14
N ILE A 35 6.91 25.31 31.22
CA ILE A 35 8.15 24.53 31.13
C ILE A 35 8.61 24.50 29.66
N ASN A 36 9.88 24.77 29.41
CA ASN A 36 10.52 24.69 28.11
C ASN A 36 11.00 23.25 27.82
N GLY A 37 11.05 22.86 26.53
CA GLY A 37 11.43 21.52 26.11
C GLY A 37 12.84 21.08 26.50
N ASP A 38 13.75 22.01 26.73
CA ASP A 38 15.14 21.74 27.14
C ASP A 38 15.29 21.23 28.59
N MET A 39 14.18 21.22 29.35
CA MET A 39 14.18 20.88 30.78
C MET A 39 13.82 19.43 31.07
N TYR A 40 13.70 18.60 30.08
CA TYR A 40 13.37 17.16 30.25
C TYR A 40 14.44 16.41 31.08
N ASN A 41 13.99 15.53 31.96
CA ASN A 41 14.82 14.75 32.88
C ASN A 41 15.62 15.62 33.85
N GLN A 42 15.16 16.84 34.14
CA GLN A 42 15.76 17.76 35.08
C GLN A 42 14.77 18.13 36.17
N THR A 43 15.28 18.48 37.33
CA THR A 43 14.46 19.07 38.36
C THR A 43 14.59 20.62 38.28
N ILE A 44 13.46 21.28 38.10
CA ILE A 44 13.38 22.73 38.06
C ILE A 44 13.10 23.20 39.47
N TYR A 45 13.90 24.15 39.94
CA TYR A 45 13.71 24.83 41.20
C TYR A 45 13.36 26.28 40.92
N ASN A 46 12.50 26.85 41.77
CA ASN A 46 12.22 28.25 41.75
C ASN A 46 12.55 28.84 43.15
N THR A 47 13.27 29.96 43.18
CA THR A 47 13.62 30.65 44.40
C THR A 47 12.85 31.96 44.47
N ALA A 48 12.16 32.18 45.54
CA ALA A 48 11.51 33.44 45.83
C ALA A 48 12.34 34.26 46.81
N VAL A 49 12.50 35.54 46.49
CA VAL A 49 13.24 36.48 47.32
C VAL A 49 12.31 37.63 47.72
N ALA A 50 12.10 37.86 49.01
CA ALA A 50 11.40 39.00 49.48
C ALA A 50 12.41 40.00 50.11
N LYS A 51 12.26 41.29 49.82
CA LYS A 51 13.11 42.35 50.30
C LYS A 51 12.26 43.50 50.88
N GLY A 52 12.52 43.86 52.06
CA GLY A 52 11.87 45.01 52.74
C GLY A 52 12.88 46.13 53.13
N THR A 53 12.36 47.32 53.33
CA THR A 53 13.20 48.48 53.74
C THR A 53 13.40 48.56 55.23
N ASN A 54 12.49 47.97 56.02
CA ASN A 54 12.44 48.11 57.47
C ASN A 54 12.31 46.80 58.25
N GLY A 55 12.34 45.67 57.59
CA GLY A 55 12.29 44.33 58.20
C GLY A 55 13.68 43.71 58.21
N TYR A 56 14.08 43.13 59.35
CA TYR A 56 15.33 42.40 59.45
C TYR A 56 15.12 41.07 60.13
N VAL A 57 15.77 40.03 59.62
CA VAL A 57 15.99 38.74 60.29
C VAL A 57 17.47 38.60 60.61
N THR A 58 17.77 37.87 61.66
CA THR A 58 19.14 37.47 61.97
C THR A 58 19.42 36.15 61.28
N ALA A 59 20.33 36.15 60.30
CA ALA A 59 20.78 34.95 59.63
C ALA A 59 21.58 34.04 60.58
N ALA A 60 21.80 32.79 60.18
CA ALA A 60 22.52 31.79 60.97
C ALA A 60 23.97 32.24 61.35
N ASP A 61 24.56 33.18 60.62
CA ASP A 61 25.88 33.76 60.85
C ASP A 61 25.84 34.97 61.80
N GLY A 62 24.68 35.25 62.39
CA GLY A 62 24.45 36.36 63.30
C GLY A 62 24.27 37.72 62.64
N LYS A 63 24.31 37.85 61.33
CA LYS A 63 24.12 39.10 60.59
C LYS A 63 22.64 39.39 60.39
N LYS A 64 22.28 40.66 60.49
CA LYS A 64 20.95 41.16 60.17
C LYS A 64 20.84 41.31 58.63
N THR A 65 19.82 40.69 58.03
CA THR A 65 19.49 40.86 56.62
C THR A 65 18.05 41.28 56.47
N ASN A 66 17.75 42.04 55.41
CA ASN A 66 16.40 42.43 55.02
C ASN A 66 16.00 41.63 53.74
N ILE A 67 16.76 40.60 53.41
CA ILE A 67 16.52 39.70 52.32
C ILE A 67 16.08 38.36 52.89
N TYR A 68 14.95 37.89 52.46
CA TYR A 68 14.34 36.59 52.81
C TYR A 68 14.25 35.75 51.54
N GLU A 69 14.86 34.61 51.58
CA GLU A 69 14.91 33.70 50.42
C GLU A 69 14.32 32.35 50.81
N ASP A 70 13.51 31.84 49.93
CA ASP A 70 12.99 30.48 50.04
C ASP A 70 12.97 29.82 48.65
N LYS A 71 13.30 28.56 48.62
CA LYS A 71 13.40 27.75 47.41
C LYS A 71 12.41 26.60 47.52
N ASP A 72 11.68 26.33 46.44
CA ASP A 72 10.76 25.21 46.43
C ASP A 72 11.49 23.84 46.46
N ASP A 73 10.75 22.77 46.71
CA ASP A 73 11.28 21.39 46.74
C ASP A 73 11.66 20.86 45.33
N GLY A 74 11.38 21.67 44.32
CA GLY A 74 11.65 21.34 42.91
C GLY A 74 10.57 20.51 42.25
N VAL A 75 10.44 20.72 40.96
CA VAL A 75 9.55 19.93 40.08
C VAL A 75 10.40 19.14 39.11
N TYR A 76 10.38 17.80 39.24
CA TYR A 76 11.05 16.95 38.30
C TYR A 76 10.24 16.90 36.99
N VAL A 77 10.85 17.33 35.89
CA VAL A 77 10.26 17.33 34.57
C VAL A 77 10.52 15.98 33.90
N LYS A 78 9.52 15.09 33.91
CA LYS A 78 9.63 13.81 33.19
C LYS A 78 9.72 14.09 31.70
N LYS A 79 10.55 13.30 30.98
CA LYS A 79 10.47 13.21 29.54
C LYS A 79 9.07 12.69 29.21
N GLY A 80 8.34 13.45 28.42
CA GLY A 80 7.02 13.02 28.00
C GLY A 80 7.11 11.84 27.06
N ASP A 81 6.20 10.90 27.21
CA ASP A 81 6.09 9.77 26.31
C ASP A 81 5.26 10.15 25.08
N THR A 82 5.78 9.86 23.91
CA THR A 82 5.03 9.77 22.67
C THR A 82 4.60 8.32 22.47
N ALA A 83 3.55 8.07 21.70
CA ALA A 83 3.06 6.73 21.37
C ALA A 83 2.98 6.56 19.84
N PRO A 84 4.13 6.54 19.13
CA PRO A 84 4.14 6.42 17.68
C PRO A 84 3.60 5.08 17.24
N TYR A 85 2.78 5.08 16.19
CA TYR A 85 2.33 3.86 15.54
C TYR A 85 2.24 4.03 14.02
N VAL A 86 2.39 2.92 13.30
CA VAL A 86 2.19 2.81 11.87
C VAL A 86 1.33 1.59 11.59
N THR A 87 0.29 1.76 10.78
CA THR A 87 -0.42 0.63 10.16
C THR A 87 -0.37 0.78 8.65
N LYS A 88 -0.21 -0.33 7.95
CA LYS A 88 -0.14 -0.37 6.49
C LYS A 88 -1.02 -1.47 5.94
N THR A 89 -1.78 -1.15 4.91
CA THR A 89 -2.64 -2.10 4.19
C THR A 89 -2.57 -1.86 2.69
N ALA A 90 -2.75 -2.92 1.91
CA ALA A 90 -3.02 -2.86 0.49
C ALA A 90 -4.53 -2.97 0.25
N ASP A 91 -5.03 -2.44 -0.84
CA ASP A 91 -6.44 -2.54 -1.26
C ASP A 91 -6.79 -3.91 -1.88
N LYS A 92 -5.79 -4.77 -2.10
CA LYS A 92 -5.93 -6.10 -2.69
C LYS A 92 -5.12 -7.13 -1.89
N GLU A 93 -5.63 -8.36 -1.81
CA GLU A 93 -4.90 -9.53 -1.28
C GLU A 93 -4.17 -10.29 -2.38
N THR A 94 -4.69 -10.22 -3.62
CA THR A 94 -4.09 -10.84 -4.83
C THR A 94 -4.04 -9.83 -5.95
N ALA A 95 -3.04 -9.93 -6.84
CA ALA A 95 -2.90 -9.09 -8.02
C ALA A 95 -2.14 -9.81 -9.14
N ASN A 96 -2.25 -9.30 -10.38
CA ASN A 96 -1.47 -9.74 -11.52
C ASN A 96 -0.44 -8.66 -11.93
N VAL A 97 0.53 -9.04 -12.74
CA VAL A 97 1.45 -8.08 -13.37
C VAL A 97 0.65 -7.08 -14.22
N GLY A 98 0.96 -5.80 -14.08
CA GLY A 98 0.22 -4.68 -14.68
C GLY A 98 -0.88 -4.11 -13.78
N ASP A 99 -1.32 -4.81 -12.76
CA ASP A 99 -2.32 -4.30 -11.83
C ASP A 99 -1.79 -3.14 -10.99
N LYS A 100 -2.70 -2.22 -10.68
CA LYS A 100 -2.46 -1.16 -9.71
C LYS A 100 -2.88 -1.63 -8.32
N ILE A 101 -2.00 -1.40 -7.33
CA ILE A 101 -2.24 -1.59 -5.90
C ILE A 101 -2.21 -0.22 -5.22
N THR A 102 -3.19 0.06 -4.36
CA THR A 102 -3.20 1.26 -3.52
C THR A 102 -2.84 0.89 -2.09
N TYR A 103 -1.76 1.46 -1.59
CA TYR A 103 -1.38 1.34 -0.19
C TYR A 103 -2.01 2.46 0.64
N THR A 104 -2.50 2.08 1.81
CA THR A 104 -2.96 3.01 2.85
C THR A 104 -2.07 2.86 4.06
N VAL A 105 -1.39 3.95 4.44
CA VAL A 105 -0.51 4.02 5.60
C VAL A 105 -1.10 5.01 6.60
N LYS A 106 -1.44 4.56 7.79
CA LYS A 106 -1.86 5.44 8.88
C LYS A 106 -0.71 5.58 9.86
N VAL A 107 -0.24 6.81 10.06
CA VAL A 107 0.78 7.18 11.02
C VAL A 107 0.16 8.02 12.12
N GLY A 108 0.54 7.79 13.35
CA GLY A 108 -0.09 8.51 14.45
C GLY A 108 0.71 8.51 15.75
N ASN A 109 0.22 9.33 16.68
CA ASN A 109 0.63 9.42 18.05
C ASN A 109 -0.57 8.98 18.90
N GLY A 110 -0.54 7.74 19.36
CA GLY A 110 -1.69 7.00 19.88
C GLY A 110 -2.05 7.33 21.33
N ASP A 111 -2.90 6.46 21.89
CA ASP A 111 -3.34 6.54 23.28
C ASP A 111 -2.18 6.42 24.25
N GLY A 112 -2.21 7.21 25.31
CA GLY A 112 -1.13 7.32 26.30
C GLY A 112 -0.02 8.30 25.92
N ALA A 113 -0.05 8.88 24.71
CA ALA A 113 0.83 9.98 24.36
C ALA A 113 0.51 11.21 25.21
N VAL A 114 1.54 11.84 25.75
CA VAL A 114 1.44 13.08 26.52
C VAL A 114 2.02 14.26 25.73
N TYR A 115 2.95 13.97 24.83
CA TYR A 115 3.63 14.96 23.99
C TYR A 115 3.38 14.70 22.51
N GLU A 116 3.49 15.76 21.70
CA GLU A 116 3.43 15.65 20.26
C GLU A 116 4.70 14.99 19.70
N ILE A 117 4.58 14.27 18.59
CA ILE A 117 5.72 13.87 17.77
C ILE A 117 6.12 15.09 16.95
N GLU A 118 7.38 15.50 17.07
CA GLU A 118 7.92 16.66 16.38
C GLU A 118 8.49 16.28 15.01
N ASN A 119 8.21 17.11 13.98
CA ASN A 119 8.71 16.94 12.62
C ASN A 119 8.51 15.52 12.04
N ALA A 120 7.35 14.94 12.30
CA ALA A 120 7.02 13.59 11.85
C ALA A 120 7.13 13.48 10.33
N LYS A 121 7.74 12.38 9.85
CA LYS A 121 7.92 12.04 8.45
C LYS A 121 7.58 10.58 8.23
N MET A 122 6.80 10.29 7.19
CA MET A 122 6.58 8.92 6.70
C MET A 122 7.55 8.65 5.55
N ALA A 123 8.21 7.51 5.59
CA ALA A 123 9.03 7.01 4.51
C ALA A 123 8.61 5.59 4.14
N ASP A 124 8.71 5.25 2.85
CA ASP A 124 8.34 3.96 2.31
C ASP A 124 9.33 3.56 1.22
N THR A 125 10.01 2.45 1.38
CA THR A 125 10.91 1.92 0.34
C THR A 125 10.13 0.93 -0.52
N ILE A 126 9.75 1.36 -1.72
CA ILE A 126 8.94 0.56 -2.64
C ILE A 126 9.73 -0.67 -3.09
N PRO A 127 9.23 -1.90 -2.87
CA PRO A 127 9.86 -3.13 -3.32
C PRO A 127 10.19 -3.14 -4.82
N ALA A 128 11.22 -3.90 -5.22
CA ALA A 128 11.65 -3.98 -6.62
C ALA A 128 10.56 -4.53 -7.55
N GLU A 129 9.64 -5.31 -7.01
CA GLU A 129 8.49 -5.92 -7.68
C GLU A 129 7.36 -4.94 -8.04
N LEU A 130 7.43 -3.71 -7.52
CA LEU A 130 6.38 -2.70 -7.66
C LEU A 130 6.98 -1.42 -8.23
N ASP A 131 6.30 -0.75 -9.14
CA ASP A 131 6.70 0.54 -9.68
C ASP A 131 5.81 1.64 -9.12
N PHE A 132 6.42 2.69 -8.55
CA PHE A 132 5.70 3.81 -7.97
C PHE A 132 4.93 4.59 -9.04
N VAL A 133 3.68 4.95 -8.76
CA VAL A 133 2.85 5.79 -9.64
C VAL A 133 2.97 7.23 -9.18
N ASP A 134 3.67 8.03 -9.96
CA ASP A 134 3.86 9.46 -9.69
C ASP A 134 2.53 10.22 -9.65
N GLY A 135 2.43 11.26 -8.80
CA GLY A 135 1.21 12.03 -8.61
C GLY A 135 0.10 11.33 -7.81
N SER A 136 0.32 10.08 -7.34
CA SER A 136 -0.71 9.30 -6.63
C SER A 136 -0.80 9.57 -5.13
N VAL A 137 0.15 10.33 -4.56
CA VAL A 137 0.22 10.53 -3.10
C VAL A 137 -0.86 11.47 -2.62
N GLN A 138 -1.61 11.01 -1.62
CA GLN A 138 -2.58 11.83 -0.90
C GLN A 138 -2.35 11.72 0.61
N VAL A 139 -2.66 12.80 1.32
CA VAL A 139 -2.74 12.81 2.78
C VAL A 139 -4.15 13.26 3.17
N ASP A 140 -4.84 12.45 3.97
CA ASP A 140 -6.24 12.63 4.37
C ASP A 140 -7.17 12.90 3.15
N GLY A 141 -6.94 12.15 2.05
CA GLY A 141 -7.73 12.19 0.82
C GLY A 141 -7.46 13.40 -0.08
N LYS A 142 -6.42 14.19 0.19
CA LYS A 142 -6.03 15.35 -0.63
C LYS A 142 -4.63 15.15 -1.20
N SER A 143 -4.41 15.56 -2.46
CA SER A 143 -3.07 15.58 -3.06
C SER A 143 -2.10 16.32 -2.13
N TYR A 144 -0.92 15.76 -1.94
CA TYR A 144 0.03 16.26 -0.94
C TYR A 144 1.47 16.22 -1.47
N PRO A 145 2.32 17.19 -1.09
CA PRO A 145 3.72 17.22 -1.50
C PRO A 145 4.49 16.01 -0.96
N TYR A 146 5.34 15.43 -1.79
CA TYR A 146 6.20 14.31 -1.45
C TYR A 146 7.52 14.41 -2.23
N SER A 147 8.48 13.56 -1.89
CA SER A 147 9.65 13.28 -2.70
C SER A 147 9.76 11.78 -2.94
N TYR A 148 10.14 11.40 -4.15
CA TYR A 148 10.46 10.02 -4.51
C TYR A 148 11.87 9.97 -5.12
N ASP A 149 12.75 9.18 -4.53
CA ASP A 149 14.08 8.91 -5.06
C ASP A 149 14.07 7.59 -5.83
N ASN A 150 14.21 7.68 -7.15
CA ASN A 150 14.19 6.52 -8.05
C ASN A 150 15.35 5.53 -7.79
N THR A 151 16.49 6.01 -7.29
CA THR A 151 17.67 5.15 -7.04
C THR A 151 17.46 4.28 -5.80
N SER A 152 17.06 4.88 -4.71
CA SER A 152 16.76 4.17 -3.45
C SER A 152 15.32 3.65 -3.39
N ARG A 153 14.48 4.00 -4.38
CA ARG A 153 13.05 3.68 -4.46
C ARG A 153 12.26 4.15 -3.23
N LYS A 154 12.71 5.24 -2.62
CA LYS A 154 12.21 5.75 -1.36
C LYS A 154 11.21 6.90 -1.57
N LEU A 155 9.95 6.65 -1.21
CA LEU A 155 8.92 7.67 -1.04
C LEU A 155 9.09 8.33 0.33
N SER A 156 8.99 9.65 0.39
CA SER A 156 9.04 10.43 1.64
C SER A 156 7.95 11.48 1.66
N VAL A 157 7.19 11.52 2.75
CA VAL A 157 6.08 12.46 2.96
C VAL A 157 6.27 13.15 4.30
N GLN A 158 6.36 14.48 4.29
CA GLN A 158 6.48 15.28 5.52
C GLN A 158 5.09 15.40 6.16
N ILE A 159 4.93 14.86 7.37
CA ILE A 159 3.65 14.82 8.09
C ILE A 159 3.47 16.06 8.97
N GLY A 160 4.57 16.61 9.50
CA GLY A 160 4.56 17.69 10.50
C GLY A 160 4.34 17.16 11.91
N ASN A 161 3.95 18.03 12.85
CA ASN A 161 3.77 17.63 14.23
C ASN A 161 2.49 16.81 14.42
N LEU A 162 2.58 15.72 15.16
CA LEU A 162 1.45 14.87 15.55
C LEU A 162 1.15 15.03 17.05
N LYS A 163 0.09 15.73 17.37
CA LYS A 163 -0.38 15.89 18.76
C LYS A 163 -0.80 14.53 19.35
N PRO A 164 -0.88 14.40 20.70
CA PRO A 164 -1.49 13.23 21.32
C PRO A 164 -2.84 12.89 20.70
N ASN A 165 -3.07 11.60 20.42
CA ASN A 165 -4.26 11.04 19.75
C ASN A 165 -4.49 11.54 18.32
N ALA A 166 -3.53 12.22 17.70
CA ALA A 166 -3.61 12.63 16.31
C ALA A 166 -3.04 11.54 15.36
N ALA A 167 -3.63 11.44 14.18
CA ALA A 167 -3.15 10.57 13.11
C ALA A 167 -3.34 11.23 11.74
N ARG A 168 -2.55 10.79 10.76
CA ARG A 168 -2.69 11.14 9.36
C ARG A 168 -2.71 9.87 8.52
N THR A 169 -3.48 9.90 7.47
CA THR A 169 -3.58 8.79 6.53
C THR A 169 -2.94 9.18 5.22
N VAL A 170 -1.89 8.46 4.83
CA VAL A 170 -1.19 8.60 3.56
C VAL A 170 -1.65 7.48 2.63
N THR A 171 -2.07 7.80 1.41
CA THR A 171 -2.32 6.82 0.36
C THR A 171 -1.42 7.09 -0.83
N PHE A 172 -0.97 6.03 -1.48
CA PHE A 172 -0.24 6.10 -2.74
C PHE A 172 -0.44 4.82 -3.56
N ALA A 173 -0.21 4.89 -4.86
CA ALA A 173 -0.39 3.77 -5.76
C ALA A 173 0.94 3.27 -6.32
N VAL A 174 0.97 1.97 -6.62
CA VAL A 174 2.06 1.29 -7.31
C VAL A 174 1.49 0.39 -8.41
N THR A 175 2.30 0.04 -9.41
CA THR A 175 1.96 -0.96 -10.43
C THR A 175 2.84 -2.19 -10.25
N VAL A 176 2.25 -3.37 -10.34
CA VAL A 176 2.98 -4.66 -10.24
C VAL A 176 3.78 -4.88 -11.51
N ASN A 177 5.09 -5.13 -11.41
CA ASN A 177 5.94 -5.42 -12.55
C ASN A 177 6.29 -6.91 -12.69
N LYS A 178 6.90 -7.29 -13.83
CA LYS A 178 7.18 -8.71 -14.16
C LYS A 178 8.11 -9.44 -13.17
N SER A 179 8.89 -8.72 -12.37
CA SER A 179 9.75 -9.37 -11.36
C SER A 179 8.96 -9.93 -10.16
N ALA A 180 7.66 -9.63 -10.08
CA ALA A 180 6.75 -10.06 -9.03
C ALA A 180 6.10 -11.43 -9.27
N TYR A 181 6.19 -11.99 -10.48
CA TYR A 181 5.50 -13.26 -10.80
C TYR A 181 5.73 -14.37 -9.75
N GLY A 182 4.64 -14.92 -9.26
CA GLY A 182 4.62 -16.02 -8.30
C GLY A 182 5.13 -15.68 -6.90
N LYS A 183 5.26 -14.38 -6.57
CA LYS A 183 5.75 -13.92 -5.26
C LYS A 183 4.61 -13.36 -4.41
N THR A 184 4.79 -13.42 -3.10
CA THR A 184 4.04 -12.57 -2.16
C THR A 184 4.88 -11.32 -1.90
N VAL A 185 4.38 -10.17 -2.32
CA VAL A 185 5.08 -8.89 -2.17
C VAL A 185 4.61 -8.19 -0.90
N HIS A 186 5.56 -7.86 -0.05
CA HIS A 186 5.33 -7.10 1.18
C HIS A 186 5.92 -5.71 1.06
N ASN A 187 5.24 -4.73 1.64
CA ASN A 187 5.72 -3.37 1.68
C ASN A 187 5.69 -2.81 3.11
N THR A 188 6.73 -2.06 3.50
CA THR A 188 6.91 -1.53 4.85
C THR A 188 7.03 -0.01 4.80
N ALA A 189 6.30 0.66 5.68
CA ALA A 189 6.40 2.10 5.90
C ALA A 189 7.01 2.39 7.28
N VAL A 190 7.73 3.49 7.38
CA VAL A 190 8.43 3.93 8.59
C VAL A 190 7.97 5.33 8.96
N LEU A 191 7.61 5.53 10.22
CA LEU A 191 7.40 6.84 10.83
C LEU A 191 8.66 7.22 11.61
N SER A 192 9.24 8.36 11.30
CA SER A 192 10.35 9.00 12.04
C SER A 192 9.94 10.37 12.54
N GLY A 193 10.67 10.91 13.49
CA GLY A 193 10.48 12.25 14.06
C GLY A 193 11.62 12.58 15.01
N ASP A 194 11.77 13.88 15.39
CA ASP A 194 12.91 14.35 16.15
C ASP A 194 12.98 13.76 17.57
N ASN A 195 11.83 13.38 18.13
CA ASN A 195 11.70 12.93 19.51
C ASN A 195 11.16 11.51 19.67
N ILE A 196 11.21 10.70 18.59
CA ILE A 196 10.80 9.29 18.60
C ILE A 196 11.89 8.38 18.02
N LYS A 197 11.80 7.10 18.33
CA LYS A 197 12.49 6.06 17.56
C LYS A 197 11.65 5.73 16.34
N ASP A 198 12.31 5.38 15.24
CA ASP A 198 11.66 4.91 14.03
C ASP A 198 10.70 3.76 14.36
N THR A 199 9.48 3.88 13.84
CA THR A 199 8.41 2.90 14.05
C THR A 199 7.93 2.41 12.70
N GLU A 200 7.84 1.10 12.54
CA GLU A 200 7.51 0.46 11.27
C GLU A 200 6.09 -0.10 11.26
N GLY A 201 5.47 -0.10 10.08
CA GLY A 201 4.23 -0.80 9.78
C GLY A 201 4.36 -1.54 8.45
N LYS A 202 4.10 -2.84 8.47
CA LYS A 202 4.17 -3.73 7.31
C LYS A 202 2.76 -4.20 6.93
N ASP A 203 2.49 -4.34 5.64
CA ASP A 203 1.26 -4.94 5.14
C ASP A 203 1.24 -6.48 5.35
N LYS A 204 0.10 -7.09 5.06
CA LYS A 204 -0.03 -8.56 5.08
C LYS A 204 0.66 -9.25 3.91
N GLY A 205 1.01 -8.49 2.86
CA GLY A 205 1.48 -8.98 1.57
C GLY A 205 0.35 -9.12 0.54
N VAL A 206 0.75 -9.02 -0.73
CA VAL A 206 -0.13 -9.24 -1.88
C VAL A 206 0.45 -10.40 -2.68
N GLU A 207 -0.36 -11.45 -2.91
CA GLU A 207 0.04 -12.60 -3.72
C GLU A 207 -0.06 -12.23 -5.20
N ILE A 208 1.02 -12.45 -5.95
CA ILE A 208 1.06 -12.13 -7.37
C ILE A 208 0.98 -13.41 -8.20
N GLY A 209 0.10 -13.40 -9.20
CA GLY A 209 -0.09 -14.51 -10.14
C GLY A 209 1.22 -15.02 -10.75
N ASP A 210 1.25 -16.32 -11.08
CA ASP A 210 2.47 -17.05 -11.48
C ASP A 210 2.94 -16.76 -12.92
N GLY A 211 2.21 -15.93 -13.66
CA GLY A 211 2.55 -15.55 -15.02
C GLY A 211 2.31 -16.67 -16.04
N LYS A 212 1.40 -17.60 -15.77
CA LYS A 212 1.11 -18.74 -16.65
C LYS A 212 -0.25 -18.64 -17.30
N ALA A 213 -0.27 -18.89 -18.61
CA ALA A 213 -1.46 -19.31 -19.32
C ALA A 213 -1.79 -20.77 -18.98
N LYS A 214 -3.07 -21.12 -18.95
CA LYS A 214 -3.56 -22.48 -18.64
C LYS A 214 -4.56 -22.91 -19.72
N PRO A 215 -4.07 -23.13 -20.96
CA PRO A 215 -4.94 -23.50 -22.08
C PRO A 215 -5.54 -24.89 -21.91
N GLN A 216 -6.80 -25.00 -22.26
CA GLN A 216 -7.54 -26.25 -22.35
C GLN A 216 -8.17 -26.33 -23.76
N ILE A 217 -8.24 -27.53 -24.32
CA ILE A 217 -8.90 -27.80 -25.61
C ILE A 217 -9.86 -28.96 -25.46
N ASP A 218 -11.09 -28.80 -25.95
CA ASP A 218 -12.08 -29.84 -26.09
C ASP A 218 -12.55 -29.92 -27.55
N LYS A 219 -12.72 -31.12 -28.08
CA LYS A 219 -13.15 -31.35 -29.43
C LYS A 219 -14.29 -32.34 -29.47
N SER A 220 -15.33 -32.00 -30.21
CA SER A 220 -16.51 -32.86 -30.41
C SER A 220 -16.93 -32.93 -31.90
N ALA A 221 -17.63 -34.01 -32.25
CA ALA A 221 -18.28 -34.17 -33.51
C ALA A 221 -19.80 -34.20 -33.29
N ASN A 222 -20.57 -33.70 -34.26
CA ASN A 222 -22.04 -33.67 -34.18
C ASN A 222 -22.68 -35.05 -34.44
N LYS A 223 -21.90 -36.06 -34.81
CA LYS A 223 -22.37 -37.43 -35.09
C LYS A 223 -21.46 -38.47 -34.45
N SER A 224 -22.01 -39.52 -33.88
CA SER A 224 -21.30 -40.71 -33.38
C SER A 224 -21.16 -41.83 -34.42
N SER A 225 -21.93 -41.75 -35.51
CA SER A 225 -21.85 -42.65 -36.66
C SER A 225 -22.21 -41.92 -37.95
N ALA A 226 -21.60 -42.29 -39.06
CA ALA A 226 -21.80 -41.65 -40.34
C ALA A 226 -21.62 -42.64 -41.48
N ARG A 227 -22.15 -42.34 -42.66
CA ARG A 227 -21.96 -43.06 -43.89
C ARG A 227 -21.07 -42.27 -44.84
N VAL A 228 -20.50 -42.96 -45.84
CA VAL A 228 -19.83 -42.27 -46.96
C VAL A 228 -20.77 -41.23 -47.56
N GLY A 229 -20.30 -40.04 -47.80
CA GLY A 229 -21.06 -38.86 -48.23
C GLY A 229 -21.71 -38.03 -47.15
N ASP A 230 -21.75 -38.49 -45.90
CA ASP A 230 -22.26 -37.69 -44.80
C ASP A 230 -21.30 -36.57 -44.43
N LYS A 231 -21.86 -35.44 -44.02
CA LYS A 231 -21.11 -34.32 -43.42
C LYS A 231 -21.04 -34.45 -41.90
N ILE A 232 -19.84 -34.32 -41.37
CA ILE A 232 -19.56 -34.25 -39.93
C ILE A 232 -19.14 -32.82 -39.61
N ALA A 233 -19.85 -32.16 -38.71
CA ALA A 233 -19.43 -30.88 -38.14
C ALA A 233 -18.63 -31.12 -36.86
N TYR A 234 -17.41 -30.58 -36.82
CA TYR A 234 -16.53 -30.58 -35.65
C TYR A 234 -16.63 -29.25 -34.95
N THR A 235 -16.63 -29.30 -33.62
CA THR A 235 -16.55 -28.11 -32.73
C THR A 235 -15.36 -28.29 -31.81
N LEU A 236 -14.48 -27.29 -31.78
CA LEU A 236 -13.39 -27.21 -30.86
C LEU A 236 -13.64 -26.02 -29.93
N THR A 237 -13.54 -26.26 -28.64
CA THR A 237 -13.55 -25.17 -27.62
C THR A 237 -12.15 -25.06 -27.06
N VAL A 238 -11.56 -23.90 -27.22
CA VAL A 238 -10.27 -23.53 -26.58
C VAL A 238 -10.56 -22.58 -25.50
N LYS A 239 -10.14 -22.87 -24.26
CA LYS A 239 -10.35 -22.04 -23.10
C LYS A 239 -8.99 -21.73 -22.44
N ASN A 240 -8.81 -20.53 -21.94
CA ASN A 240 -7.79 -20.23 -20.96
C ASN A 240 -8.46 -20.28 -19.58
N ASP A 241 -8.00 -21.18 -18.71
CA ASP A 241 -8.63 -21.47 -17.41
C ASP A 241 -8.83 -20.19 -16.58
N ASP A 242 -9.83 -20.18 -15.68
CA ASP A 242 -10.14 -19.06 -14.79
C ASP A 242 -9.03 -18.79 -13.75
N THR A 243 -8.17 -19.78 -13.50
CA THR A 243 -6.98 -19.64 -12.65
C THR A 243 -5.73 -19.23 -13.45
N ALA A 244 -5.84 -18.99 -14.77
CA ALA A 244 -4.75 -18.42 -15.55
C ALA A 244 -4.48 -16.97 -15.12
N THR A 245 -3.22 -16.57 -15.13
CA THR A 245 -2.79 -15.24 -14.67
C THR A 245 -2.29 -14.35 -15.81
N VAL A 246 -2.18 -14.94 -17.03
CA VAL A 246 -1.86 -14.24 -18.27
C VAL A 246 -2.69 -14.82 -19.44
N PRO A 247 -2.88 -14.07 -20.54
CA PRO A 247 -3.55 -14.59 -21.72
C PRO A 247 -2.73 -15.68 -22.40
N VAL A 248 -3.39 -16.55 -23.17
CA VAL A 248 -2.76 -17.34 -24.24
C VAL A 248 -2.44 -16.37 -25.37
N GLU A 249 -1.18 -16.25 -25.75
CA GLU A 249 -0.76 -15.32 -26.80
C GLU A 249 -0.59 -16.05 -28.14
N ASN A 250 -1.13 -15.46 -29.22
CA ASN A 250 -1.03 -15.97 -30.59
C ASN A 250 -1.44 -17.46 -30.72
N GLY A 251 -2.59 -17.83 -30.15
CA GLY A 251 -3.11 -19.18 -30.18
C GLY A 251 -3.39 -19.65 -31.59
N VAL A 252 -2.90 -20.84 -31.96
CA VAL A 252 -3.10 -21.47 -33.22
C VAL A 252 -3.61 -22.91 -33.03
N ILE A 253 -4.72 -23.26 -33.65
CA ILE A 253 -5.20 -24.63 -33.71
C ILE A 253 -4.66 -25.31 -34.97
N THR A 254 -4.14 -26.51 -34.81
CA THR A 254 -3.77 -27.40 -35.88
C THR A 254 -4.56 -28.71 -35.80
N ASP A 255 -5.06 -29.20 -36.93
CA ASP A 255 -5.91 -30.37 -37.04
C ASP A 255 -5.55 -31.16 -38.31
N VAL A 256 -4.97 -32.34 -38.15
CA VAL A 256 -4.67 -33.22 -39.29
C VAL A 256 -5.87 -34.11 -39.56
N LEU A 257 -6.66 -33.76 -40.56
CA LEU A 257 -7.84 -34.55 -40.91
C LEU A 257 -7.46 -36.00 -41.33
N PRO A 258 -8.09 -37.00 -40.71
CA PRO A 258 -7.91 -38.41 -41.14
C PRO A 258 -8.20 -38.63 -42.63
N ALA A 259 -7.58 -39.64 -43.23
CA ALA A 259 -7.75 -39.97 -44.68
C ALA A 259 -9.21 -40.20 -45.09
N GLY A 260 -10.04 -40.69 -44.16
CA GLY A 260 -11.48 -40.89 -44.35
C GLY A 260 -12.33 -39.64 -44.38
N LEU A 261 -11.73 -38.47 -44.23
CA LEU A 261 -12.41 -37.16 -44.23
C LEU A 261 -11.89 -36.28 -45.38
N THR A 262 -12.80 -35.59 -46.04
CA THR A 262 -12.52 -34.53 -47.01
C THR A 262 -12.95 -33.19 -46.42
N PHE A 263 -12.04 -32.22 -46.33
CA PHE A 263 -12.32 -30.92 -45.79
C PHE A 263 -13.29 -30.11 -46.66
N GLU A 264 -14.24 -29.44 -46.05
CA GLU A 264 -15.17 -28.53 -46.72
C GLU A 264 -14.66 -27.07 -46.60
N TYR A 265 -14.15 -26.54 -47.72
CA TYR A 265 -13.70 -25.15 -47.79
C TYR A 265 -14.82 -24.16 -47.48
N GLY A 266 -14.50 -23.06 -46.80
CA GLY A 266 -15.47 -22.04 -46.39
C GLY A 266 -16.38 -22.45 -45.24
N SER A 267 -16.16 -23.64 -44.64
CA SER A 267 -16.95 -24.11 -43.50
C SER A 267 -16.36 -23.68 -42.13
N VAL A 268 -15.17 -23.04 -42.11
CA VAL A 268 -14.53 -22.67 -40.85
C VAL A 268 -15.24 -21.47 -40.23
N THR A 269 -15.56 -21.61 -38.95
CA THR A 269 -16.15 -20.54 -38.14
C THR A 269 -15.31 -20.28 -36.93
N LEU A 270 -15.24 -19.03 -36.49
CA LEU A 270 -14.71 -18.60 -35.20
C LEU A 270 -15.83 -17.89 -34.45
N ASN A 271 -16.16 -18.40 -33.24
CA ASN A 271 -17.27 -17.90 -32.42
C ASN A 271 -18.60 -17.77 -33.18
N GLY A 272 -18.90 -18.80 -34.05
CA GLY A 272 -20.12 -18.87 -34.81
C GLY A 272 -20.17 -17.99 -36.07
N LYS A 273 -19.09 -17.24 -36.38
CA LYS A 273 -18.96 -16.42 -37.57
C LYS A 273 -17.98 -17.05 -38.55
N ASN A 274 -18.31 -17.10 -39.86
CA ASN A 274 -17.36 -17.55 -40.89
C ASN A 274 -16.09 -16.70 -40.80
N THR A 275 -14.93 -17.39 -40.89
CA THR A 275 -13.62 -16.77 -40.93
C THR A 275 -12.83 -17.27 -42.15
N ASN A 276 -11.93 -16.40 -42.62
CA ASN A 276 -10.94 -16.75 -43.64
C ASN A 276 -9.52 -16.81 -43.00
N ASP A 277 -9.42 -16.69 -41.71
CA ASP A 277 -8.14 -16.73 -40.96
C ASP A 277 -7.76 -18.18 -40.65
N TYR A 278 -7.70 -18.98 -41.71
CA TYR A 278 -7.28 -20.37 -41.70
C TYR A 278 -6.57 -20.74 -42.99
N THR A 279 -5.79 -21.83 -42.95
CA THR A 279 -5.22 -22.50 -44.12
C THR A 279 -5.51 -23.99 -44.04
N TYR A 280 -5.66 -24.63 -45.23
CA TYR A 280 -5.76 -26.06 -45.33
C TYR A 280 -4.80 -26.56 -46.43
N ASP A 281 -3.86 -27.43 -46.04
CA ASP A 281 -2.93 -28.09 -46.96
C ASP A 281 -3.48 -29.48 -47.32
N GLU A 282 -3.86 -29.69 -48.59
CA GLU A 282 -4.42 -30.94 -49.08
C GLU A 282 -3.44 -32.12 -49.03
N ASN A 283 -2.13 -31.87 -49.19
CA ASN A 283 -1.11 -32.91 -49.17
C ASN A 283 -0.90 -33.50 -47.78
N THR A 284 -0.84 -32.63 -46.80
CA THR A 284 -0.67 -33.00 -45.36
C THR A 284 -1.99 -33.16 -44.65
N ARG A 285 -3.10 -32.73 -45.27
CA ARG A 285 -4.46 -32.65 -44.71
C ARG A 285 -4.50 -31.85 -43.41
N LEU A 286 -3.62 -30.85 -43.29
CA LEU A 286 -3.47 -30.01 -42.12
C LEU A 286 -4.37 -28.78 -42.24
N LEU A 287 -5.35 -28.66 -41.37
CA LEU A 287 -6.10 -27.44 -41.12
C LEU A 287 -5.36 -26.65 -40.04
N THR A 288 -5.07 -25.38 -40.31
CA THR A 288 -4.52 -24.44 -39.35
C THR A 288 -5.47 -23.27 -39.19
N VAL A 289 -5.87 -22.94 -37.96
CA VAL A 289 -6.79 -21.84 -37.65
C VAL A 289 -6.15 -20.93 -36.63
N ASN A 290 -6.05 -19.66 -36.95
CA ASN A 290 -5.59 -18.63 -36.00
C ASN A 290 -6.74 -18.25 -35.05
N VAL A 291 -6.56 -18.46 -33.76
CA VAL A 291 -7.56 -18.13 -32.73
C VAL A 291 -7.19 -16.88 -31.93
N GLY A 292 -5.97 -16.37 -32.15
CA GLY A 292 -5.50 -15.12 -31.50
C GLY A 292 -5.30 -15.24 -30.02
N THR A 293 -5.45 -14.09 -29.32
CA THR A 293 -5.28 -14.00 -27.88
C THR A 293 -6.52 -14.50 -27.15
N ILE A 294 -6.31 -15.30 -26.07
CA ILE A 294 -7.38 -15.79 -25.21
C ILE A 294 -7.09 -15.33 -23.77
N GLU A 295 -7.84 -14.36 -23.31
CA GLU A 295 -7.70 -13.82 -21.94
C GLU A 295 -8.01 -14.89 -20.88
N PRO A 296 -7.53 -14.74 -19.63
CA PRO A 296 -7.97 -15.58 -18.51
C PRO A 296 -9.50 -15.64 -18.42
N ASP A 297 -10.03 -16.85 -18.17
CA ASP A 297 -11.47 -17.19 -18.15
C ASP A 297 -12.22 -16.99 -19.48
N ALA A 298 -11.51 -16.62 -20.57
CA ALA A 298 -12.10 -16.52 -21.90
C ALA A 298 -11.99 -17.82 -22.68
N LYS A 299 -12.82 -17.94 -23.74
CA LYS A 299 -12.79 -19.07 -24.67
C LYS A 299 -12.98 -18.63 -26.11
N GLN A 300 -12.47 -19.44 -27.06
CA GLN A 300 -12.74 -19.37 -28.48
C GLN A 300 -13.39 -20.67 -28.92
N ILE A 301 -14.37 -20.57 -29.81
CA ILE A 301 -15.08 -21.73 -30.37
C ILE A 301 -14.82 -21.77 -31.85
N ILE A 302 -14.18 -22.84 -32.32
CA ILE A 302 -13.88 -23.10 -33.73
C ILE A 302 -14.83 -24.20 -34.23
N GLY A 303 -15.49 -23.96 -35.36
CA GLY A 303 -16.27 -24.92 -36.06
C GLY A 303 -15.69 -25.18 -37.43
N PHE A 304 -15.76 -26.42 -37.96
CA PHE A 304 -15.53 -26.75 -39.35
C PHE A 304 -16.28 -28.01 -39.74
N THR A 305 -16.44 -28.24 -41.05
CA THR A 305 -17.14 -29.40 -41.59
C THR A 305 -16.22 -30.21 -42.47
N ALA A 306 -16.36 -31.53 -42.39
CA ALA A 306 -15.70 -32.46 -43.32
C ALA A 306 -16.69 -33.51 -43.82
N THR A 307 -16.55 -33.97 -45.08
CA THR A 307 -17.36 -35.03 -45.69
C THR A 307 -16.64 -36.36 -45.53
N VAL A 308 -17.38 -37.41 -45.16
CA VAL A 308 -16.88 -38.79 -45.05
C VAL A 308 -16.67 -39.33 -46.44
N ASN A 309 -15.47 -39.78 -46.77
CA ASN A 309 -15.14 -40.36 -48.07
C ASN A 309 -14.97 -41.89 -47.99
N GLU A 310 -14.75 -42.54 -49.17
CA GLU A 310 -14.69 -44.00 -49.29
C GLU A 310 -13.58 -44.66 -48.46
N SER A 311 -12.48 -43.93 -48.12
CA SER A 311 -11.40 -44.42 -47.26
C SER A 311 -11.85 -44.70 -45.85
N ALA A 312 -13.00 -44.14 -45.39
CA ALA A 312 -13.59 -44.36 -44.10
C ALA A 312 -14.47 -45.63 -44.00
N TYR A 313 -14.68 -46.36 -45.07
CA TYR A 313 -15.57 -47.48 -45.02
C TYR A 313 -15.13 -48.55 -43.99
N ASN A 314 -16.05 -48.95 -43.12
CA ASN A 314 -15.81 -49.87 -42.00
C ASN A 314 -14.66 -49.45 -41.03
N THR A 315 -14.36 -48.15 -40.89
CA THR A 315 -13.33 -47.64 -39.96
C THR A 315 -13.95 -46.79 -38.87
N ILE A 316 -13.21 -46.64 -37.79
CA ILE A 316 -13.49 -45.63 -36.78
C ILE A 316 -12.62 -44.42 -37.10
N ILE A 317 -13.25 -43.27 -37.32
CA ILE A 317 -12.55 -42.01 -37.56
C ILE A 317 -12.29 -41.34 -36.21
N GLN A 318 -11.01 -41.17 -35.89
CA GLN A 318 -10.59 -40.33 -34.76
C GLN A 318 -9.88 -39.09 -35.29
N ASN A 319 -10.35 -37.92 -34.93
CA ASN A 319 -9.77 -36.66 -35.37
C ASN A 319 -9.23 -35.90 -34.18
N LEU A 320 -7.92 -35.60 -34.18
CA LEU A 320 -7.19 -34.94 -33.12
C LEU A 320 -6.80 -33.52 -33.54
N ALA A 321 -6.96 -32.58 -32.64
CA ALA A 321 -6.47 -31.22 -32.81
C ALA A 321 -5.49 -30.84 -31.69
N THR A 322 -4.59 -29.93 -32.00
CA THR A 322 -3.59 -29.38 -31.05
C THR A 322 -3.69 -27.86 -31.01
N LEU A 323 -3.57 -27.29 -29.82
CA LEU A 323 -3.37 -25.88 -29.67
C LEU A 323 -1.88 -25.60 -29.42
N THR A 324 -1.33 -24.63 -30.12
CA THR A 324 -0.02 -24.03 -29.85
C THR A 324 -0.17 -22.55 -29.54
N SER A 325 0.74 -21.97 -28.78
CA SER A 325 0.79 -20.55 -28.44
C SER A 325 2.23 -20.12 -28.20
N ASP A 326 2.47 -18.81 -28.06
CA ASP A 326 3.80 -18.27 -27.78
C ASP A 326 4.20 -18.45 -26.32
N ASN A 327 3.26 -18.78 -25.43
CA ASN A 327 3.49 -18.91 -23.97
C ASN A 327 2.72 -20.07 -23.33
#